data_97bcdeb01ad7f892e89ba6b217f03745
#
_entry.id   97bcdeb01ad7f892e89ba6b217f03745
#
_cell.length_a   1.000
_cell.length_b   1.000
_cell.length_c   1.000
_cell.angle_alpha   90.00
_cell.angle_beta   90.00
_cell.angle_gamma   90.00
#
_symmetry.space_group_name_H-M   'P 1'
#
loop_
_entity.id
_entity.type
_entity.pdbx_description
1 polymer ?
#
loop_
_entity_poly.entity_id
_entity_poly.type
_entity_poly.pdbx_seq_one_letter_code
_entity_poly.pdbx_strand_id
1 'polypeptide(L)'
;MTQPKRIISNPCLQLKTLASELAECLRSLLIHGGYTINEDDIYISIIYKFHDFKNWKQTDSLYSEKGLETDEVVNNPKTTFSATLNSKNGIIFYNSKQEAFDKGEYIPDNCDKYDSNGKLLGSILCYRIICKKNAIDYITAIISITTYDKTLVSKKAPKSVIDNVKYNIEKHILSAFEKRISIELCLLYLSELNIRKKEMKLVSKSHKKISLKEQEH
;
A
#
# COMPACT_ATOMS: atom_id res chain seq x y z
N MET A 1 -29.61 2.30 32.18
CA MET A 1 -28.66 1.47 31.42
C MET A 1 -28.27 2.23 30.17
N THR A 2 -27.09 2.82 30.15
CA THR A 2 -26.53 3.51 28.98
C THR A 2 -26.06 2.45 27.99
N GLN A 3 -26.61 2.44 26.77
CA GLN A 3 -26.11 1.57 25.71
C GLN A 3 -24.61 1.86 25.48
N PRO A 4 -23.76 0.83 25.38
CA PRO A 4 -22.34 1.07 25.09
C PRO A 4 -22.26 1.80 23.74
N LYS A 5 -21.58 2.96 23.73
CA LYS A 5 -21.24 3.65 22.48
C LYS A 5 -20.57 2.63 21.54
N ARG A 6 -21.23 2.32 20.43
CA ARG A 6 -20.60 1.54 19.36
C ARG A 6 -19.34 2.30 18.95
N ILE A 7 -18.19 1.76 19.27
CA ILE A 7 -16.92 2.19 18.67
C ILE A 7 -17.06 1.80 17.20
N ILE A 8 -17.39 2.78 16.37
CA ILE A 8 -17.36 2.61 14.91
C ILE A 8 -15.87 2.55 14.56
N SER A 9 -15.34 1.34 14.37
CA SER A 9 -14.00 1.19 13.84
C SER A 9 -13.96 1.85 12.46
N ASN A 10 -13.04 2.77 12.27
CA ASN A 10 -12.76 3.36 10.95
C ASN A 10 -11.63 2.54 10.31
N PRO A 11 -11.94 1.61 9.37
CA PRO A 11 -10.91 0.74 8.79
C PRO A 11 -9.80 1.51 8.08
N CYS A 12 -10.13 2.68 7.48
CA CYS A 12 -9.14 3.52 6.84
C CYS A 12 -8.13 4.10 7.85
N LEU A 13 -8.61 4.53 9.03
CA LEU A 13 -7.76 5.00 10.12
C LEU A 13 -6.92 3.84 10.67
N GLN A 14 -7.50 2.64 10.82
CA GLN A 14 -6.77 1.46 11.26
C GLN A 14 -5.64 1.07 10.29
N LEU A 15 -5.87 1.14 8.98
CA LEU A 15 -4.82 0.90 7.99
C LEU A 15 -3.66 1.91 8.10
N LYS A 16 -3.95 3.18 8.37
CA LYS A 16 -2.92 4.20 8.63
C LYS A 16 -2.13 3.88 9.90
N THR A 17 -2.82 3.49 10.97
CA THR A 17 -2.18 3.07 12.23
C THR A 17 -1.27 1.87 12.00
N LEU A 18 -1.74 0.86 11.24
CA LEU A 18 -0.94 -0.33 10.89
C LEU A 18 0.30 0.03 10.05
N ALA A 19 0.21 0.99 9.15
CA ALA A 19 1.36 1.48 8.39
C ALA A 19 2.39 2.14 9.33
N SER A 20 1.95 2.94 10.31
CA SER A 20 2.84 3.54 11.31
C SER A 20 3.47 2.49 12.23
N GLU A 21 2.69 1.52 12.75
CA GLU A 21 3.21 0.41 13.55
C GLU A 21 4.25 -0.43 12.77
N LEU A 22 4.00 -0.66 11.48
CA LEU A 22 4.94 -1.37 10.61
C LEU A 22 6.25 -0.59 10.46
N ALA A 23 6.20 0.74 10.30
CA ALA A 23 7.38 1.59 10.24
C ALA A 23 8.20 1.50 11.53
N GLU A 24 7.56 1.52 12.70
CA GLU A 24 8.21 1.36 14.01
C GLU A 24 8.88 -0.02 14.16
N CYS A 25 8.19 -1.09 13.76
CA CYS A 25 8.76 -2.43 13.79
C CYS A 25 10.00 -2.54 12.89
N LEU A 26 9.96 -1.93 11.69
CA LEU A 26 11.09 -1.91 10.77
C LEU A 26 12.27 -1.11 11.34
N ARG A 27 12.02 0.07 11.90
CA ARG A 27 13.07 0.87 12.56
C ARG A 27 13.72 0.09 13.69
N SER A 28 12.93 -0.53 14.55
CA SER A 28 13.44 -1.36 15.65
C SER A 28 14.31 -2.50 15.14
N LEU A 29 13.88 -3.23 14.11
CA LEU A 29 14.68 -4.29 13.51
C LEU A 29 16.02 -3.77 12.96
N LEU A 30 15.98 -2.64 12.27
CA LEU A 30 17.16 -2.07 11.62
C LEU A 30 18.16 -1.47 12.63
N ILE A 31 17.66 -0.81 13.69
CA ILE A 31 18.50 -0.30 14.80
C ILE A 31 19.19 -1.46 15.51
N HIS A 32 18.48 -2.53 15.85
CA HIS A 32 19.07 -3.72 16.49
C HIS A 32 20.07 -4.44 15.56
N GLY A 33 19.92 -4.31 14.25
CA GLY A 33 20.87 -4.78 13.25
C GLY A 33 22.10 -3.88 13.06
N GLY A 34 22.22 -2.79 13.84
CA GLY A 34 23.34 -1.85 13.76
C GLY A 34 23.21 -0.82 12.62
N TYR A 35 22.01 -0.63 12.07
CA TYR A 35 21.76 0.36 11.03
C TYR A 35 21.25 1.67 11.64
N THR A 36 21.91 2.78 11.30
CA THR A 36 21.45 4.12 11.68
C THR A 36 20.46 4.63 10.64
N ILE A 37 19.17 4.48 10.91
CA ILE A 37 18.10 5.07 10.13
C ILE A 37 17.42 6.12 11.00
N ASN A 38 17.27 7.35 10.49
CA ASN A 38 16.53 8.40 11.18
C ASN A 38 15.04 8.08 11.11
N GLU A 39 14.26 8.59 12.07
CA GLU A 39 12.83 8.32 12.19
C GLU A 39 12.04 8.67 10.93
N ASP A 40 12.48 9.71 10.22
CA ASP A 40 11.81 10.23 9.02
C ASP A 40 12.24 9.52 7.71
N ASP A 41 13.12 8.51 7.78
CA ASP A 41 13.72 7.91 6.58
C ASP A 41 12.87 6.76 5.99
N ILE A 42 11.89 6.21 6.72
CA ILE A 42 11.07 5.08 6.27
C ILE A 42 9.63 5.53 6.04
N TYR A 43 9.18 5.40 4.80
CA TYR A 43 7.82 5.69 4.37
C TYR A 43 7.10 4.40 4.01
N ILE A 44 5.91 4.22 4.57
CA ILE A 44 5.05 3.07 4.29
C ILE A 44 3.73 3.55 3.74
N SER A 45 3.34 2.97 2.62
CA SER A 45 1.99 3.14 2.08
C SER A 45 1.36 1.78 1.79
N ILE A 46 0.05 1.71 1.96
CA ILE A 46 -0.76 0.57 1.60
C ILE A 46 -1.65 1.00 0.44
N ILE A 47 -1.42 0.44 -0.72
CA ILE A 47 -2.18 0.68 -1.95
C ILE A 47 -3.04 -0.55 -2.17
N TYR A 48 -4.33 -0.37 -2.49
CA TYR A 48 -5.26 -1.48 -2.61
C TYR A 48 -6.30 -1.25 -3.71
N LYS A 49 -6.81 -2.36 -4.25
CA LYS A 49 -7.90 -2.41 -5.21
C LYS A 49 -8.89 -3.49 -4.83
N PHE A 50 -10.17 -3.17 -4.88
CA PHE A 50 -11.24 -4.13 -4.75
C PHE A 50 -11.66 -4.64 -6.13
N HIS A 51 -12.03 -5.91 -6.25
CA HIS A 51 -12.42 -6.54 -7.52
C HIS A 51 -13.51 -5.76 -8.29
N ASP A 52 -14.54 -5.30 -7.57
CA ASP A 52 -15.69 -4.59 -8.15
C ASP A 52 -15.44 -3.10 -8.39
N PHE A 53 -14.21 -2.61 -8.19
CA PHE A 53 -13.85 -1.21 -8.32
C PHE A 53 -12.76 -1.02 -9.37
N LYS A 54 -12.88 0.04 -10.17
CA LYS A 54 -11.94 0.28 -11.27
C LYS A 54 -10.57 0.75 -10.78
N ASN A 55 -10.55 1.63 -9.78
CA ASN A 55 -9.37 2.40 -9.40
C ASN A 55 -8.65 1.82 -8.19
N TRP A 56 -7.35 1.93 -8.19
CA TRP A 56 -6.51 1.73 -7.02
C TRP A 56 -6.75 2.86 -6.02
N LYS A 57 -6.72 2.54 -4.75
CA LYS A 57 -6.80 3.48 -3.63
C LYS A 57 -5.56 3.33 -2.75
N GLN A 58 -5.25 4.36 -1.99
CA GLN A 58 -4.13 4.33 -1.03
C GLN A 58 -4.57 4.85 0.33
N THR A 59 -3.85 4.44 1.38
CA THR A 59 -4.14 4.85 2.76
C THR A 59 -3.62 6.22 3.08
N ASP A 60 -2.63 6.72 2.34
CA ASP A 60 -1.97 7.99 2.60
C ASP A 60 -2.02 8.91 1.38
N SER A 61 -2.17 10.21 1.62
CA SER A 61 -2.17 11.26 0.60
C SER A 61 -0.77 11.60 0.08
N LEU A 62 0.29 11.01 0.65
CA LEU A 62 1.68 11.30 0.28
C LEU A 62 1.96 11.16 -1.23
N TYR A 63 1.29 10.22 -1.92
CA TYR A 63 1.46 10.09 -3.37
C TYR A 63 0.78 11.22 -4.16
N SER A 64 -0.31 11.80 -3.67
CA SER A 64 -0.93 12.97 -4.33
C SER A 64 -0.04 14.21 -4.23
N GLU A 65 0.72 14.35 -3.14
CA GLU A 65 1.73 15.39 -2.98
C GLU A 65 2.95 15.15 -3.88
N LYS A 66 3.18 13.90 -4.29
CA LYS A 66 4.27 13.49 -5.20
C LYS A 66 3.96 13.70 -6.68
N GLY A 67 2.76 14.19 -7.03
CA GLY A 67 2.36 14.47 -8.40
C GLY A 67 2.09 13.24 -9.27
N LEU A 68 1.96 12.05 -8.68
CA LEU A 68 1.66 10.80 -9.39
C LEU A 68 0.30 10.26 -8.92
N GLU A 69 -0.58 9.94 -9.87
CA GLU A 69 -1.83 9.26 -9.55
C GLU A 69 -1.59 7.78 -9.26
N THR A 70 -2.29 7.24 -8.24
CA THR A 70 -2.10 5.85 -7.79
C THR A 70 -2.32 4.84 -8.92
N ASP A 71 -3.34 5.05 -9.75
CA ASP A 71 -3.63 4.19 -10.90
C ASP A 71 -2.50 4.20 -11.94
N GLU A 72 -1.93 5.36 -12.22
CA GLU A 72 -0.81 5.50 -13.16
C GLU A 72 0.42 4.78 -12.64
N VAL A 73 0.75 4.97 -11.36
CA VAL A 73 1.92 4.33 -10.74
C VAL A 73 1.80 2.80 -10.74
N VAL A 74 0.64 2.26 -10.35
CA VAL A 74 0.46 0.81 -10.20
C VAL A 74 0.33 0.11 -11.55
N ASN A 75 -0.33 0.73 -12.52
CA ASN A 75 -0.55 0.14 -13.84
C ASN A 75 0.63 0.35 -14.81
N ASN A 76 1.58 1.23 -14.48
CA ASN A 76 2.75 1.45 -15.32
C ASN A 76 3.73 0.27 -15.20
N PRO A 77 4.05 -0.43 -16.31
CA PRO A 77 4.93 -1.60 -16.29
C PRO A 77 6.37 -1.29 -15.84
N LYS A 78 6.76 -0.01 -15.83
CA LYS A 78 8.10 0.45 -15.40
C LYS A 78 8.20 0.77 -13.90
N THR A 79 7.29 0.25 -13.09
CA THR A 79 7.29 0.49 -11.63
C THR A 79 7.49 -0.79 -10.84
N THR A 80 8.06 -0.65 -9.65
CA THR A 80 8.20 -1.76 -8.69
C THR A 80 6.82 -2.31 -8.27
N PHE A 81 5.79 -1.48 -8.30
CA PHE A 81 4.40 -1.92 -8.03
C PHE A 81 3.92 -2.93 -9.07
N SER A 82 4.04 -2.59 -10.36
CA SER A 82 3.67 -3.48 -11.46
C SER A 82 4.52 -4.75 -11.45
N ALA A 83 5.84 -4.62 -11.24
CA ALA A 83 6.73 -5.78 -11.11
C ALA A 83 6.31 -6.70 -9.96
N THR A 84 5.88 -6.14 -8.82
CA THR A 84 5.41 -6.91 -7.65
C THR A 84 4.09 -7.63 -7.94
N LEU A 85 3.16 -7.00 -8.65
CA LEU A 85 1.90 -7.63 -9.07
C LEU A 85 2.14 -8.85 -9.95
N ASN A 86 3.13 -8.77 -10.83
CA ASN A 86 3.48 -9.84 -11.78
C ASN A 86 4.49 -10.85 -11.20
N SER A 87 5.09 -10.56 -10.04
CA SER A 87 6.05 -11.45 -9.40
C SER A 87 5.38 -12.72 -8.87
N LYS A 88 6.01 -13.88 -9.12
CA LYS A 88 5.55 -15.17 -8.57
C LYS A 88 5.50 -15.16 -7.04
N ASN A 89 6.48 -14.54 -6.41
CA ASN A 89 6.61 -14.54 -4.95
C ASN A 89 5.86 -13.38 -4.28
N GLY A 90 5.35 -12.40 -5.06
CA GLY A 90 4.63 -11.25 -4.52
C GLY A 90 5.48 -10.28 -3.72
N ILE A 91 6.82 -10.37 -3.80
CA ILE A 91 7.73 -9.44 -3.14
C ILE A 91 8.89 -9.06 -4.05
N ILE A 92 9.11 -7.76 -4.17
CA ILE A 92 10.27 -7.16 -4.86
C ILE A 92 11.00 -6.27 -3.86
N PHE A 93 12.32 -6.42 -3.78
CA PHE A 93 13.18 -5.58 -2.95
C PHE A 93 14.39 -5.12 -3.74
N TYR A 94 14.54 -3.81 -3.81
CA TYR A 94 15.74 -3.14 -4.28
C TYR A 94 16.35 -2.34 -3.13
N ASN A 95 17.53 -2.77 -2.67
CA ASN A 95 18.29 -2.02 -1.66
C ASN A 95 18.84 -0.69 -2.21
N SER A 96 18.85 -0.52 -3.53
CA SER A 96 19.16 0.72 -4.22
C SER A 96 18.06 1.05 -5.24
N LYS A 97 17.43 2.21 -5.10
CA LYS A 97 16.48 2.71 -6.11
C LYS A 97 17.14 2.90 -7.47
N GLN A 98 18.44 3.24 -7.51
CA GLN A 98 19.19 3.32 -8.75
C GLN A 98 19.19 1.98 -9.50
N GLU A 99 19.37 0.85 -8.78
CA GLU A 99 19.30 -0.48 -9.39
C GLU A 99 17.92 -0.76 -9.99
N ALA A 100 16.85 -0.37 -9.30
CA ALA A 100 15.48 -0.52 -9.82
C ALA A 100 15.25 0.36 -11.05
N PHE A 101 15.77 1.59 -11.05
CA PHE A 101 15.71 2.52 -12.17
C PHE A 101 16.46 1.99 -13.40
N ASP A 102 17.67 1.50 -13.20
CA ASP A 102 18.51 0.94 -14.29
C ASP A 102 17.86 -0.30 -14.94
N LYS A 103 17.06 -1.04 -14.18
CA LYS A 103 16.25 -2.17 -14.68
C LYS A 103 14.93 -1.74 -15.32
N GLY A 104 14.57 -0.46 -15.28
CA GLY A 104 13.29 0.04 -15.77
C GLY A 104 12.10 -0.37 -14.92
N GLU A 105 12.30 -0.62 -13.63
CA GLU A 105 11.27 -0.99 -12.66
C GLU A 105 11.07 0.09 -11.57
N TYR A 106 11.53 1.30 -11.80
CA TYR A 106 11.32 2.44 -10.91
C TYR A 106 11.18 3.74 -11.70
N ILE A 107 10.19 4.53 -11.35
CA ILE A 107 9.99 5.89 -11.85
C ILE A 107 10.23 6.83 -10.68
N PRO A 108 11.21 7.77 -10.79
CA PRO A 108 11.46 8.74 -9.75
C PRO A 108 10.24 9.64 -9.47
N ASP A 109 10.04 9.97 -8.21
CA ASP A 109 9.03 10.92 -7.73
C ASP A 109 9.68 12.23 -7.20
N ASN A 110 8.86 13.20 -6.86
CA ASN A 110 9.32 14.52 -6.39
C ASN A 110 10.03 14.49 -5.02
N CYS A 111 9.94 13.39 -4.27
CA CYS A 111 10.62 13.20 -2.99
C CYS A 111 11.97 12.52 -3.14
N ASP A 112 12.28 11.99 -4.34
CA ASP A 112 13.53 11.30 -4.58
C ASP A 112 14.73 12.24 -4.46
N LYS A 113 15.75 11.75 -3.80
CA LYS A 113 17.04 12.43 -3.61
C LYS A 113 18.10 11.78 -4.48
N TYR A 114 19.09 12.56 -4.83
CA TYR A 114 20.20 12.15 -5.67
C TYR A 114 21.53 12.40 -4.97
N ASP A 115 22.51 11.56 -5.22
CA ASP A 115 23.88 11.80 -4.77
C ASP A 115 24.59 12.85 -5.66
N SER A 116 25.84 13.16 -5.33
CA SER A 116 26.67 14.11 -6.08
C SER A 116 26.93 13.70 -7.55
N ASN A 117 26.69 12.44 -7.89
CA ASN A 117 26.86 11.89 -9.23
C ASN A 117 25.51 11.75 -9.97
N GLY A 118 24.42 12.28 -9.42
CA GLY A 118 23.09 12.22 -9.99
C GLY A 118 22.43 10.84 -9.88
N LYS A 119 22.89 9.95 -9.01
CA LYS A 119 22.28 8.63 -8.79
C LYS A 119 21.23 8.69 -7.71
N LEU A 120 20.13 7.99 -7.92
CA LEU A 120 19.03 7.85 -6.96
C LEU A 120 19.50 7.26 -5.63
N LEU A 121 19.07 7.88 -4.53
CA LEU A 121 19.27 7.41 -3.18
C LEU A 121 18.08 6.59 -2.68
N GLY A 122 18.30 5.86 -1.57
CA GLY A 122 17.26 5.10 -0.90
C GLY A 122 17.03 3.69 -1.43
N SER A 123 16.02 3.04 -0.84
CA SER A 123 15.59 1.67 -1.14
C SER A 123 14.09 1.64 -1.41
N ILE A 124 13.63 0.58 -2.07
CA ILE A 124 12.21 0.27 -2.22
C ILE A 124 11.97 -1.23 -2.04
N LEU A 125 10.95 -1.56 -1.23
CA LEU A 125 10.41 -2.89 -1.10
C LEU A 125 8.90 -2.82 -1.30
N CYS A 126 8.37 -3.67 -2.18
CA CYS A 126 6.94 -3.84 -2.37
C CYS A 126 6.54 -5.27 -2.05
N TYR A 127 5.46 -5.43 -1.30
CA TYR A 127 4.90 -6.71 -0.88
C TYR A 127 3.43 -6.79 -1.22
N ARG A 128 3.02 -7.83 -1.96
CA ARG A 128 1.64 -8.03 -2.41
C ARG A 128 0.84 -8.88 -1.44
N ILE A 129 -0.34 -8.40 -1.09
CA ILE A 129 -1.37 -9.14 -0.34
C ILE A 129 -2.53 -9.45 -1.28
N ILE A 130 -3.05 -10.67 -1.25
CA ILE A 130 -4.23 -11.08 -2.00
C ILE A 130 -5.23 -11.74 -1.06
N CYS A 131 -6.43 -11.14 -0.94
CA CYS A 131 -7.53 -11.77 -0.22
C CYS A 131 -8.44 -12.51 -1.23
N LYS A 132 -8.47 -13.84 -1.13
CA LYS A 132 -9.22 -14.72 -2.04
C LYS A 132 -10.44 -15.31 -1.37
N LYS A 133 -11.49 -15.51 -2.19
CA LYS A 133 -12.65 -16.33 -1.85
C LYS A 133 -13.12 -17.04 -3.11
N ASN A 134 -13.27 -18.36 -3.06
CA ASN A 134 -13.71 -19.18 -4.20
C ASN A 134 -12.89 -18.92 -5.48
N ALA A 135 -11.56 -18.90 -5.36
CA ALA A 135 -10.59 -18.65 -6.43
C ALA A 135 -10.65 -17.23 -7.05
N ILE A 136 -11.47 -16.33 -6.54
CA ILE A 136 -11.54 -14.93 -6.98
C ILE A 136 -10.70 -14.07 -6.05
N ASP A 137 -9.86 -13.21 -6.62
CA ASP A 137 -9.08 -12.20 -5.90
C ASP A 137 -9.99 -10.99 -5.58
N TYR A 138 -10.63 -10.99 -4.41
CA TYR A 138 -11.54 -9.90 -4.01
C TYR A 138 -10.82 -8.60 -3.70
N ILE A 139 -9.63 -8.72 -3.12
CA ILE A 139 -8.80 -7.57 -2.75
C ILE A 139 -7.37 -7.90 -3.14
N THR A 140 -6.76 -6.98 -3.86
CA THR A 140 -5.31 -6.96 -4.09
C THR A 140 -4.75 -5.72 -3.42
N ALA A 141 -3.71 -5.88 -2.61
CA ALA A 141 -3.03 -4.75 -2.00
C ALA A 141 -1.51 -4.88 -2.14
N ILE A 142 -0.83 -3.75 -2.08
CA ILE A 142 0.63 -3.65 -2.08
C ILE A 142 1.02 -2.81 -0.87
N ILE A 143 1.87 -3.36 -0.01
CA ILE A 143 2.60 -2.59 0.99
C ILE A 143 3.87 -2.10 0.32
N SER A 144 4.07 -0.79 0.26
CA SER A 144 5.31 -0.16 -0.19
C SER A 144 6.09 0.36 1.00
N ILE A 145 7.34 -0.05 1.11
CA ILE A 145 8.31 0.44 2.09
C ILE A 145 9.40 1.16 1.30
N THR A 146 9.52 2.47 1.49
CA THR A 146 10.40 3.32 0.71
C THR A 146 11.28 4.16 1.63
N THR A 147 12.55 4.32 1.26
CA THR A 147 13.46 5.31 1.85
C THR A 147 13.96 6.27 0.78
N TYR A 148 14.28 7.52 1.15
CA TYR A 148 14.65 8.57 0.18
C TYR A 148 16.09 9.07 0.31
N ASP A 149 16.79 8.74 1.38
CA ASP A 149 18.16 9.19 1.63
C ASP A 149 19.11 8.00 1.79
N LYS A 150 18.86 7.21 2.82
CA LYS A 150 19.69 6.04 3.13
C LYS A 150 19.05 4.76 2.62
N THR A 151 19.87 3.79 2.29
CA THR A 151 19.40 2.45 1.97
C THR A 151 19.01 1.67 3.24
N LEU A 152 18.05 0.77 3.15
CA LEU A 152 17.62 -0.10 4.26
C LEU A 152 18.78 -0.93 4.81
N VAL A 153 19.67 -1.37 3.93
CA VAL A 153 20.89 -2.10 4.28
C VAL A 153 22.09 -1.31 3.75
N SER A 154 23.21 -1.31 4.47
CA SER A 154 24.42 -0.64 4.00
C SER A 154 24.77 -1.01 2.55
N LYS A 155 25.09 -0.02 1.71
CA LYS A 155 25.53 -0.24 0.32
C LYS A 155 26.76 -1.14 0.20
N LYS A 156 27.57 -1.22 1.27
CA LYS A 156 28.78 -2.04 1.34
C LYS A 156 28.51 -3.46 1.86
N ALA A 157 27.26 -3.76 2.28
CA ALA A 157 26.93 -5.07 2.82
C ALA A 157 27.01 -6.15 1.73
N PRO A 158 27.49 -7.34 2.05
CA PRO A 158 27.44 -8.50 1.15
C PRO A 158 25.98 -8.81 0.75
N LYS A 159 25.79 -9.38 -0.44
CA LYS A 159 24.46 -9.77 -0.91
C LYS A 159 23.74 -10.71 0.07
N SER A 160 24.44 -11.61 0.72
CA SER A 160 23.87 -12.50 1.75
C SER A 160 23.26 -11.76 2.93
N VAL A 161 23.81 -10.61 3.33
CA VAL A 161 23.23 -9.76 4.39
C VAL A 161 21.97 -9.07 3.88
N ILE A 162 21.98 -8.57 2.65
CA ILE A 162 20.80 -7.95 2.01
C ILE A 162 19.65 -8.97 1.89
N ASP A 163 19.95 -10.19 1.44
CA ASP A 163 18.98 -11.27 1.29
C ASP A 163 18.42 -11.71 2.66
N ASN A 164 19.26 -11.75 3.70
CA ASN A 164 18.83 -12.08 5.07
C ASN A 164 17.92 -10.98 5.65
N VAL A 165 18.23 -9.71 5.45
CA VAL A 165 17.36 -8.59 5.87
C VAL A 165 16.02 -8.65 5.15
N LYS A 166 16.02 -8.88 3.83
CA LYS A 166 14.79 -9.11 3.06
C LYS A 166 13.95 -10.25 3.66
N TYR A 167 14.59 -11.39 3.93
CA TYR A 167 13.92 -12.56 4.52
C TYR A 167 13.31 -12.23 5.88
N ASN A 168 14.04 -11.54 6.75
CA ASN A 168 13.57 -11.17 8.08
C ASN A 168 12.38 -10.20 8.00
N ILE A 169 12.43 -9.20 7.12
CA ILE A 169 11.32 -8.29 6.87
C ILE A 169 10.09 -9.07 6.38
N GLU A 170 10.25 -9.95 5.40
CA GLU A 170 9.16 -10.75 4.85
C GLU A 170 8.54 -11.66 5.91
N LYS A 171 9.36 -12.49 6.57
CA LYS A 171 8.87 -13.59 7.43
C LYS A 171 8.47 -13.16 8.83
N HIS A 172 9.14 -12.17 9.40
CA HIS A 172 8.90 -11.78 10.80
C HIS A 172 8.11 -10.49 10.95
N ILE A 173 8.11 -9.63 9.93
CA ILE A 173 7.37 -8.37 9.99
C ILE A 173 6.16 -8.41 9.07
N LEU A 174 6.35 -8.48 7.76
CA LEU A 174 5.25 -8.38 6.80
C LEU A 174 4.21 -9.48 7.00
N SER A 175 4.62 -10.74 7.25
CA SER A 175 3.70 -11.84 7.51
C SER A 175 2.85 -11.63 8.78
N ALA A 176 3.38 -10.94 9.80
CA ALA A 176 2.63 -10.62 11.02
C ALA A 176 1.58 -9.52 10.76
N PHE A 177 1.89 -8.55 9.91
CA PHE A 177 0.98 -7.46 9.56
C PHE A 177 -0.04 -7.84 8.48
N GLU A 178 0.29 -8.76 7.58
CA GLU A 178 -0.55 -9.18 6.45
C GLU A 178 -1.97 -9.53 6.89
N LYS A 179 -2.10 -10.33 7.94
CA LYS A 179 -3.40 -10.80 8.43
C LYS A 179 -4.25 -9.64 8.98
N ARG A 180 -3.65 -8.73 9.74
CA ARG A 180 -4.34 -7.54 10.29
C ARG A 180 -4.76 -6.60 9.16
N ILE A 181 -3.87 -6.30 8.22
CA ILE A 181 -4.15 -5.47 7.05
C ILE A 181 -5.27 -6.09 6.21
N SER A 182 -5.24 -7.40 5.98
CA SER A 182 -6.28 -8.11 5.23
C SER A 182 -7.66 -7.98 5.90
N ILE A 183 -7.74 -8.07 7.23
CA ILE A 183 -8.99 -7.88 7.97
C ILE A 183 -9.53 -6.47 7.76
N GLU A 184 -8.70 -5.44 7.94
CA GLU A 184 -9.13 -4.05 7.79
C GLU A 184 -9.55 -3.72 6.34
N LEU A 185 -8.85 -4.27 5.35
CA LEU A 185 -9.23 -4.16 3.93
C LEU A 185 -10.57 -4.84 3.65
N CYS A 186 -10.83 -6.01 4.25
CA CYS A 186 -12.13 -6.68 4.13
C CYS A 186 -13.27 -5.86 4.75
N LEU A 187 -13.04 -5.26 5.94
CA LEU A 187 -14.02 -4.38 6.58
C LEU A 187 -14.29 -3.12 5.75
N LEU A 188 -13.25 -2.54 5.16
CA LEU A 188 -13.36 -1.39 4.28
C LEU A 188 -14.15 -1.74 3.01
N TYR A 189 -13.87 -2.89 2.40
CA TYR A 189 -14.64 -3.38 1.24
C TYR A 189 -16.12 -3.56 1.55
N LEU A 190 -16.46 -4.17 2.68
CA LEU A 190 -17.85 -4.34 3.11
C LEU A 190 -18.55 -2.99 3.35
N SER A 191 -17.83 -2.02 3.91
CA SER A 191 -18.34 -0.66 4.09
C SER A 191 -18.65 0.01 2.75
N GLU A 192 -17.76 -0.05 1.79
CA GLU A 192 -17.94 0.50 0.43
C GLU A 192 -19.13 -0.16 -0.31
N LEU A 193 -19.28 -1.48 -0.20
CA LEU A 193 -20.44 -2.18 -0.77
C LEU A 193 -21.77 -1.74 -0.15
N ASN A 194 -21.80 -1.48 1.16
CA ASN A 194 -22.99 -1.01 1.85
C ASN A 194 -23.37 0.42 1.43
N ILE A 195 -22.38 1.29 1.20
CA ILE A 195 -22.61 2.64 0.68
C ILE A 195 -23.26 2.55 -0.71
N ARG A 196 -22.66 1.80 -1.63
CA ARG A 196 -23.21 1.62 -3.00
C ARG A 196 -24.64 1.08 -2.99
N LYS A 197 -24.95 0.10 -2.14
CA LYS A 197 -26.30 -0.44 -2.02
C LYS A 197 -27.32 0.61 -1.56
N LYS A 198 -26.93 1.52 -0.69
CA LYS A 198 -27.77 2.64 -0.25
C LYS A 198 -28.00 3.65 -1.37
N GLU A 199 -26.94 4.01 -2.11
CA GLU A 199 -27.03 4.92 -3.25
C GLU A 199 -27.95 4.38 -4.36
N MET A 200 -27.80 3.11 -4.74
CA MET A 200 -28.68 2.47 -5.72
C MET A 200 -30.16 2.48 -5.29
N LYS A 201 -30.45 2.26 -4.00
CA LYS A 201 -31.82 2.35 -3.47
C LYS A 201 -32.38 3.76 -3.51
N LEU A 202 -31.54 4.78 -3.32
CA LEU A 202 -31.96 6.19 -3.41
C LEU A 202 -32.27 6.57 -4.87
N VAL A 203 -31.42 6.19 -5.81
CA VAL A 203 -31.64 6.42 -7.24
C VAL A 203 -32.92 5.72 -7.73
N SER A 204 -33.14 4.46 -7.35
CA SER A 204 -34.36 3.73 -7.74
C SER A 204 -35.65 4.36 -7.18
N LYS A 205 -35.58 4.95 -5.98
CA LYS A 205 -36.73 5.68 -5.39
C LYS A 205 -36.97 7.02 -6.08
N SER A 206 -35.94 7.73 -6.52
CA SER A 206 -36.08 8.98 -7.26
C SER A 206 -36.69 8.75 -8.65
N HIS A 207 -36.25 7.73 -9.37
CA HIS A 207 -36.86 7.36 -10.66
C HIS A 207 -38.36 6.99 -10.55
N LYS A 208 -38.72 6.22 -9.51
CA LYS A 208 -40.16 5.92 -9.26
C LYS A 208 -40.99 7.16 -8.98
N LYS A 209 -40.45 8.16 -8.27
CA LYS A 209 -41.18 9.42 -8.01
C LYS A 209 -41.37 10.26 -9.27
N ILE A 210 -40.43 10.25 -10.19
CA ILE A 210 -40.49 11.00 -11.45
C ILE A 210 -41.55 10.33 -12.36
N SER A 211 -41.51 9.00 -12.54
CA SER A 211 -42.47 8.29 -13.39
C SER A 211 -43.91 8.38 -12.89
N LEU A 212 -44.15 8.48 -11.58
CA LEU A 212 -45.48 8.71 -11.02
C LEU A 212 -45.99 10.13 -11.29
N LYS A 213 -45.13 11.16 -11.30
CA LYS A 213 -45.55 12.52 -11.63
C LYS A 213 -45.84 12.73 -13.13
N GLU A 214 -45.18 11.96 -14.00
CA GLU A 214 -45.43 12.01 -15.45
C GLU A 214 -46.72 11.28 -15.87
N GLN A 215 -47.29 10.43 -15.01
CA GLN A 215 -48.57 9.75 -15.24
C GLN A 215 -49.75 10.52 -14.71
N GLU A 216 -49.55 11.61 -13.93
CA GLU A 216 -50.61 12.47 -13.37
C GLU A 216 -50.87 13.72 -14.23
N HIS A 217 -50.20 13.87 -15.37
CA HIS A 217 -50.40 14.91 -16.39
C HIS A 217 -50.83 14.29 -17.73
#